data_5f9eb13770ef52f4222bd9f3c0a9a146
#
_entry.id   5f9eb13770ef52f4222bd9f3c0a9a146
#
_cell.length_a   1.000
_cell.length_b   1.000
_cell.length_c   1.000
_cell.angle_alpha   90.00
_cell.angle_beta   90.00
_cell.angle_gamma   90.00
#
_symmetry.space_group_name_H-M   'P 1'
#
loop_
_entity.id
_entity.type
_entity.pdbx_description
1 polymer ?
#
loop_
_entity_poly.entity_id
_entity_poly.type
_entity_poly.pdbx_seq_one_letter_code
_entity_poly.pdbx_strand_id
1 'polypeptide(L)'
;MSEIVVHKFGGSCLREKGDIDRIYNIIKNTKESPVIVVSAIWGMTDRLIRAERDPAYAGRLVQDLRSQHLIFAPGLDKGEFSDLFERVMSGISNNLLEYTSGEASSHCKNLILAAGERLSALAVAHRLRELG
;
A
#
# COMPACT_ATOMS: atom_id res chain seq x y z
N MET A 1 3.68 17.24 27.71
CA MET A 1 3.89 16.64 26.38
C MET A 1 3.32 15.24 26.38
N SER A 2 2.51 14.89 25.37
CA SER A 2 2.08 13.50 25.20
C SER A 2 3.26 12.66 24.71
N GLU A 3 3.42 11.50 25.28
CA GLU A 3 4.41 10.53 24.82
C GLU A 3 4.05 10.04 23.41
N ILE A 4 5.05 9.83 22.56
CA ILE A 4 4.87 9.29 21.22
C ILE A 4 5.19 7.81 21.26
N VAL A 5 4.26 6.98 20.77
CA VAL A 5 4.46 5.54 20.64
C VAL A 5 4.40 5.13 19.18
N VAL A 6 5.43 4.41 18.74
CA VAL A 6 5.51 3.89 17.36
C VAL A 6 4.95 2.47 17.32
N HIS A 7 3.92 2.26 16.49
CA HIS A 7 3.34 0.96 16.22
C HIS A 7 3.73 0.52 14.82
N LYS A 8 4.41 -0.61 14.70
CA LYS A 8 4.76 -1.18 13.40
C LYS A 8 3.89 -2.40 13.09
N PHE A 9 3.29 -2.40 11.90
CA PHE A 9 2.49 -3.51 11.38
C PHE A 9 3.13 -4.04 10.10
N GLY A 10 3.58 -5.28 10.11
CA GLY A 10 4.19 -5.94 8.95
C GLY A 10 3.16 -6.33 7.88
N GLY A 11 3.63 -6.83 6.75
CA GLY A 11 2.78 -7.25 5.63
C GLY A 11 1.75 -8.32 5.99
N SER A 12 2.08 -9.19 6.95
CA SER A 12 1.13 -10.20 7.47
C SER A 12 -0.07 -9.59 8.21
N CYS A 13 -0.01 -8.30 8.57
CA CYS A 13 -1.11 -7.56 9.19
C CYS A 13 -2.04 -6.89 8.17
N LEU A 14 -1.74 -7.00 6.87
CA LEU A 14 -2.49 -6.39 5.77
C LEU A 14 -2.78 -7.42 4.68
N ARG A 15 -3.59 -8.42 5.01
CA ARG A 15 -3.94 -9.53 4.11
C ARG A 15 -5.33 -9.42 3.53
N GLU A 16 -6.27 -8.92 4.30
CA GLU A 16 -7.69 -8.94 3.96
C GLU A 16 -8.43 -7.70 4.42
N LYS A 17 -9.62 -7.50 3.88
CA LYS A 17 -10.55 -6.47 4.32
C LYS A 17 -10.82 -6.64 5.82
N GLY A 18 -10.71 -5.57 6.56
CA GLY A 18 -10.92 -5.59 8.01
C GLY A 18 -9.61 -5.59 8.82
N ASP A 19 -8.47 -5.83 8.20
CA ASP A 19 -7.19 -5.78 8.92
C ASP A 19 -6.87 -4.38 9.43
N ILE A 20 -7.23 -3.32 8.68
CA ILE A 20 -7.07 -1.94 9.13
C ILE A 20 -7.98 -1.66 10.34
N ASP A 21 -9.17 -2.23 10.35
CA ASP A 21 -10.09 -2.10 11.49
C ASP A 21 -9.51 -2.75 12.75
N ARG A 22 -8.75 -3.85 12.60
CA ARG A 22 -7.99 -4.46 13.70
C ARG A 22 -6.88 -3.53 14.20
N ILE A 23 -6.15 -2.88 13.30
CA ILE A 23 -5.15 -1.85 13.66
C ILE A 23 -5.82 -0.73 14.45
N TYR A 24 -6.95 -0.23 13.99
CA TYR A 24 -7.73 0.78 14.70
C TYR A 24 -8.08 0.32 16.12
N ASN A 25 -8.55 -0.90 16.28
CA ASN A 25 -8.91 -1.44 17.60
C ASN A 25 -7.71 -1.54 18.55
N ILE A 26 -6.52 -1.73 18.02
CA ILE A 26 -5.29 -1.75 18.84
C ILE A 26 -4.95 -0.34 19.33
N ILE A 27 -5.06 0.67 18.47
CA ILE A 27 -4.56 2.02 18.76
C ILE A 27 -5.59 2.96 19.39
N LYS A 28 -6.89 2.70 19.21
CA LYS A 28 -7.96 3.64 19.61
C LYS A 28 -8.00 3.99 21.08
N ASN A 29 -7.49 3.12 21.94
CA ASN A 29 -7.50 3.30 23.40
C ASN A 29 -6.12 3.71 23.95
N THR A 30 -5.13 3.97 23.08
CA THR A 30 -3.84 4.46 23.55
C THR A 30 -3.97 5.90 24.00
N LYS A 31 -3.33 6.23 25.11
CA LYS A 31 -3.29 7.60 25.64
C LYS A 31 -2.19 8.42 24.96
N GLU A 32 -1.23 7.74 24.39
CA GLU A 32 -0.08 8.30 23.71
C GLU A 32 -0.45 8.70 22.28
N SER A 33 0.35 9.57 21.68
CA SER A 33 0.19 9.91 20.25
C SER A 33 0.78 8.79 19.39
N PRO A 34 -0.04 8.02 18.66
CA PRO A 34 0.48 6.91 17.88
C PRO A 34 1.13 7.40 16.57
N VAL A 35 2.30 6.85 16.26
CA VAL A 35 2.91 6.89 14.94
C VAL A 35 2.82 5.48 14.35
N ILE A 36 2.17 5.35 13.21
CA ILE A 36 1.88 4.05 12.62
C ILE A 36 2.79 3.85 11.41
N VAL A 37 3.55 2.75 11.44
CA VAL A 37 4.44 2.33 10.35
C VAL A 37 3.90 1.03 9.79
N VAL A 38 3.68 0.97 8.49
CA VAL A 38 3.14 -0.20 7.80
C VAL A 38 4.05 -0.66 6.68
N SER A 39 4.05 -1.95 6.40
CA SER A 39 4.63 -2.52 5.19
C SER A 39 3.62 -2.50 4.04
N ALA A 40 4.06 -2.85 2.83
CA ALA A 40 3.16 -3.11 1.71
C ALA A 40 2.16 -4.22 2.05
N ILE A 41 1.05 -4.25 1.36
CA ILE A 41 0.05 -5.33 1.51
C ILE A 41 0.69 -6.69 1.23
N TRP A 42 0.11 -7.73 1.82
CA TRP A 42 0.59 -9.10 1.68
C TRP A 42 0.72 -9.52 0.22
N GLY A 43 1.83 -10.17 -0.11
CA GLY A 43 2.05 -10.74 -1.44
C GLY A 43 2.56 -9.75 -2.49
N MET A 44 2.96 -8.53 -2.12
CA MET A 44 3.46 -7.53 -3.08
C MET A 44 4.68 -8.02 -3.85
N THR A 45 5.66 -8.62 -3.16
CA THR A 45 6.87 -9.17 -3.78
C THR A 45 6.53 -10.28 -4.77
N ASP A 46 5.63 -11.19 -4.38
CA ASP A 46 5.21 -12.30 -5.23
C ASP A 46 4.50 -11.80 -6.49
N ARG A 47 3.69 -10.76 -6.37
CA ARG A 47 3.04 -10.13 -7.53
C ARG A 47 4.06 -9.55 -8.52
N LEU A 48 5.11 -8.92 -8.03
CA LEU A 48 6.17 -8.40 -8.89
C LEU A 48 6.95 -9.51 -9.59
N ILE A 49 7.29 -10.58 -8.88
CA ILE A 49 7.96 -11.75 -9.46
C ILE A 49 7.08 -12.37 -10.56
N ARG A 50 5.78 -12.48 -10.32
CA ARG A 50 4.84 -12.97 -11.32
C ARG A 50 4.77 -12.05 -12.54
N ALA A 51 4.73 -10.73 -12.33
CA ALA A 51 4.69 -9.76 -13.43
C ALA A 51 5.94 -9.84 -14.32
N GLU A 52 7.10 -10.13 -13.74
CA GLU A 52 8.35 -10.31 -14.48
C GLU A 52 8.28 -11.52 -15.43
N ARG A 53 7.61 -12.59 -15.02
CA ARG A 53 7.54 -13.87 -15.74
C ARG A 53 6.34 -14.00 -16.67
N ASP A 54 5.29 -13.24 -16.42
CA ASP A 54 4.01 -13.33 -17.13
C ASP A 54 3.58 -11.94 -17.61
N PRO A 55 3.87 -11.62 -18.90
CA PRO A 55 3.49 -10.32 -19.48
C PRO A 55 1.99 -10.03 -19.43
N ALA A 56 1.15 -11.06 -19.52
CA ALA A 56 -0.30 -10.89 -19.42
C ALA A 56 -0.72 -10.44 -18.02
N TYR A 57 -0.07 -10.98 -17.00
CA TYR A 57 -0.29 -10.54 -15.62
C TYR A 57 0.28 -9.14 -15.39
N ALA A 58 1.46 -8.84 -15.93
CA ALA A 58 2.06 -7.50 -15.82
C ALA A 58 1.10 -6.41 -16.30
N GLY A 59 0.40 -6.64 -17.41
CA GLY A 59 -0.61 -5.70 -17.91
C GLY A 59 -1.80 -5.49 -17.00
N ARG A 60 -2.06 -6.39 -16.06
CA ARG A 60 -3.16 -6.32 -15.10
C ARG A 60 -2.72 -5.90 -13.69
N LEU A 61 -1.43 -5.93 -13.39
CA LEU A 61 -0.92 -5.72 -12.03
C LEU A 61 -1.34 -4.37 -11.45
N VAL A 62 -1.26 -3.30 -12.24
CA VAL A 62 -1.63 -1.95 -11.79
C VAL A 62 -3.10 -1.91 -11.37
N GLN A 63 -3.98 -2.50 -12.17
CA GLN A 63 -5.41 -2.57 -11.85
C GLN A 63 -5.69 -3.46 -10.64
N ASP A 64 -4.98 -4.57 -10.51
CA ASP A 64 -5.09 -5.44 -9.33
C ASP A 64 -4.68 -4.71 -8.05
N LEU A 65 -3.57 -3.96 -8.10
CA LEU A 65 -3.10 -3.17 -6.95
C LEU A 65 -4.11 -2.09 -6.56
N ARG A 66 -4.67 -1.39 -7.56
CA ARG A 66 -5.74 -0.40 -7.31
C ARG A 66 -6.92 -1.06 -6.62
N SER A 67 -7.42 -2.15 -7.16
CA SER A 67 -8.57 -2.87 -6.61
C SER A 67 -8.33 -3.37 -5.20
N GLN A 68 -7.15 -3.94 -4.93
CA GLN A 68 -6.78 -4.42 -3.61
C GLN A 68 -6.78 -3.30 -2.57
N HIS A 69 -6.18 -2.16 -2.87
CA HIS A 69 -6.13 -1.04 -1.93
C HIS A 69 -7.51 -0.42 -1.70
N LEU A 70 -8.37 -0.40 -2.71
CA LEU A 70 -9.76 0.07 -2.55
C LEU A 70 -10.63 -0.90 -1.76
N ILE A 71 -10.31 -2.20 -1.74
CA ILE A 71 -10.95 -3.16 -0.85
C ILE A 71 -10.60 -2.86 0.61
N PHE A 72 -9.33 -2.57 0.90
CA PHE A 72 -8.88 -2.19 2.25
C PHE A 72 -9.45 -0.84 2.68
N ALA A 73 -9.50 0.11 1.77
CA ALA A 73 -9.88 1.50 2.04
C ALA A 73 -10.86 2.02 0.98
N PRO A 74 -12.15 1.64 1.05
CA PRO A 74 -13.15 2.15 0.12
C PRO A 74 -13.19 3.68 0.12
N GLY A 75 -13.21 4.30 -1.06
CA GLY A 75 -13.22 5.76 -1.20
C GLY A 75 -11.86 6.44 -1.19
N LEU A 76 -10.77 5.68 -1.08
CA LEU A 76 -9.40 6.24 -1.12
C LEU A 76 -9.14 7.05 -2.40
N ASP A 77 -9.70 6.64 -3.53
CA ASP A 77 -9.60 7.30 -4.82
C ASP A 77 -10.48 8.55 -4.98
N LYS A 78 -11.26 8.89 -3.95
CA LYS A 78 -12.20 10.04 -3.96
C LYS A 78 -12.04 10.95 -2.74
N GLY A 79 -11.25 10.55 -1.76
CA GLY A 79 -11.07 11.26 -0.50
C GLY A 79 -9.91 12.26 -0.53
N GLU A 80 -9.51 12.70 0.65
CA GLU A 80 -8.43 13.68 0.82
C GLU A 80 -7.06 13.16 0.34
N PHE A 81 -6.87 11.84 0.29
CA PHE A 81 -5.63 11.22 -0.18
C PHE A 81 -5.65 10.82 -1.66
N SER A 82 -6.73 11.15 -2.40
CA SER A 82 -6.90 10.71 -3.78
C SER A 82 -5.78 11.17 -4.71
N ASP A 83 -5.34 12.41 -4.59
CA ASP A 83 -4.26 12.94 -5.44
C ASP A 83 -2.93 12.21 -5.20
N LEU A 84 -2.60 11.97 -3.93
CA LEU A 84 -1.40 11.19 -3.58
C LEU A 84 -1.53 9.75 -4.07
N PHE A 85 -2.69 9.15 -3.90
CA PHE A 85 -2.97 7.80 -4.38
C PHE A 85 -2.75 7.68 -5.90
N GLU A 86 -3.30 8.60 -6.68
CA GLU A 86 -3.14 8.59 -8.13
C GLU A 86 -1.69 8.82 -8.57
N ARG A 87 -0.95 9.68 -7.87
CA ARG A 87 0.47 9.90 -8.15
C ARG A 87 1.29 8.63 -7.91
N VAL A 88 1.04 7.94 -6.82
CA VAL A 88 1.75 6.69 -6.52
C VAL A 88 1.40 5.62 -7.53
N MET A 89 0.13 5.48 -7.90
CA MET A 89 -0.32 4.54 -8.93
C MET A 89 0.33 4.81 -10.29
N SER A 90 0.41 6.08 -10.70
CA SER A 90 1.08 6.47 -11.95
C SER A 90 2.57 6.16 -11.92
N GLY A 91 3.23 6.39 -10.79
CA GLY A 91 4.64 6.04 -10.59
C GLY A 91 4.89 4.53 -10.72
N ILE A 92 4.02 3.71 -10.16
CA ILE A 92 4.10 2.24 -10.30
C ILE A 92 3.94 1.85 -11.77
N SER A 93 2.95 2.41 -12.47
CA SER A 93 2.72 2.12 -13.88
C SER A 93 3.95 2.42 -14.74
N ASN A 94 4.55 3.59 -14.55
CA ASN A 94 5.74 3.99 -15.30
C ASN A 94 6.95 3.09 -14.99
N ASN A 95 7.22 2.81 -13.73
CA ASN A 95 8.32 1.94 -13.34
C ASN A 95 8.10 0.49 -13.78
N LEU A 96 6.86 0.02 -13.81
CA LEU A 96 6.54 -1.32 -14.26
C LEU A 96 6.79 -1.51 -15.75
N LEU A 97 6.52 -0.50 -16.58
CA LEU A 97 6.85 -0.54 -18.01
C LEU A 97 8.35 -0.72 -18.23
N GLU A 98 9.18 0.02 -17.50
CA GLU A 98 10.63 -0.14 -17.56
C GLU A 98 11.07 -1.52 -17.04
N TYR A 99 10.51 -1.95 -15.91
CA TYR A 99 10.83 -3.23 -15.27
C TYR A 99 10.54 -4.43 -16.17
N THR A 100 9.45 -4.40 -16.93
CA THR A 100 9.02 -5.53 -17.79
C THR A 100 9.55 -5.44 -19.21
N SER A 101 10.18 -4.33 -19.64
CA SER A 101 10.79 -4.18 -20.96
C SER A 101 12.13 -4.87 -21.12
N GLY A 102 12.67 -5.46 -20.05
CA GLY A 102 13.99 -6.08 -20.04
C GLY A 102 15.15 -5.11 -19.80
N GLU A 103 14.88 -3.83 -19.75
CA GLU A 103 15.84 -2.78 -19.36
C GLU A 103 15.86 -2.56 -17.85
N ALA A 104 15.03 -3.29 -17.14
CA ALA A 104 14.79 -3.08 -15.74
C ALA A 104 15.99 -3.44 -14.86
N SER A 105 16.50 -2.44 -14.20
CA SER A 105 17.43 -2.58 -13.11
C SER A 105 16.66 -2.99 -11.83
N SER A 106 17.42 -3.51 -10.85
CA SER A 106 16.93 -3.70 -9.48
C SER A 106 16.34 -2.40 -8.88
N HIS A 107 16.75 -1.24 -9.43
CA HIS A 107 16.24 0.07 -9.03
C HIS A 107 14.73 0.22 -9.30
N CYS A 108 14.25 -0.13 -10.50
CA CYS A 108 12.82 -0.08 -10.81
C CYS A 108 12.00 -0.98 -9.89
N LYS A 109 12.48 -2.19 -9.60
CA LYS A 109 11.86 -3.11 -8.66
C LYS A 109 11.76 -2.49 -7.26
N ASN A 110 12.82 -1.88 -6.77
CA ASN A 110 12.86 -1.24 -5.47
C ASN A 110 11.91 -0.04 -5.40
N LEU A 111 11.80 0.76 -6.45
CA LEU A 111 10.86 1.86 -6.53
C LEU A 111 9.40 1.38 -6.46
N ILE A 112 9.08 0.28 -7.13
CA ILE A 112 7.73 -0.30 -7.09
C ILE A 112 7.42 -0.84 -5.69
N LEU A 113 8.38 -1.53 -5.05
CA LEU A 113 8.20 -2.03 -3.68
C LEU A 113 8.01 -0.88 -2.68
N ALA A 114 8.79 0.18 -2.79
CA ALA A 114 8.64 1.37 -1.94
C ALA A 114 7.28 2.06 -2.17
N ALA A 115 6.83 2.14 -3.43
CA ALA A 115 5.52 2.66 -3.76
C ALA A 115 4.40 1.81 -3.15
N GLY A 116 4.56 0.48 -3.10
CA GLY A 116 3.64 -0.42 -2.42
C GLY A 116 3.48 -0.09 -0.93
N GLU A 117 4.56 0.28 -0.26
CA GLU A 117 4.51 0.73 1.14
C GLU A 117 3.75 2.06 1.28
N ARG A 118 3.94 2.99 0.35
CA ARG A 118 3.18 4.25 0.32
C ARG A 118 1.68 4.01 0.11
N LEU A 119 1.31 3.10 -0.79
CA LEU A 119 -0.09 2.75 -1.02
C LEU A 119 -0.74 2.21 0.24
N SER A 120 -0.08 1.30 0.96
CA SER A 120 -0.62 0.77 2.20
C SER A 120 -0.75 1.84 3.28
N ALA A 121 0.23 2.75 3.39
CA ALA A 121 0.15 3.87 4.32
C ALA A 121 -1.05 4.79 4.02
N LEU A 122 -1.30 5.09 2.74
CA LEU A 122 -2.46 5.89 2.33
C LEU A 122 -3.78 5.17 2.63
N ALA A 123 -3.85 3.87 2.36
CA ALA A 123 -5.04 3.06 2.65
C ALA A 123 -5.33 3.03 4.15
N VAL A 124 -4.32 2.81 4.98
CA VAL A 124 -4.43 2.81 6.43
C VAL A 124 -4.87 4.19 6.93
N ALA A 125 -4.22 5.25 6.48
CA ALA A 125 -4.56 6.62 6.89
C ALA A 125 -6.01 6.97 6.55
N HIS A 126 -6.45 6.67 5.33
CA HIS A 126 -7.81 6.94 4.90
C HIS A 126 -8.84 6.19 5.76
N ARG A 127 -8.63 4.89 5.95
CA ARG A 127 -9.56 4.06 6.73
C ARG A 127 -9.59 4.45 8.21
N LEU A 128 -8.44 4.76 8.80
CA LEU A 128 -8.39 5.21 10.18
C LEU A 128 -9.15 6.53 10.39
N ARG A 129 -9.07 7.45 9.44
CA ARG A 129 -9.84 8.69 9.48
C ARG A 129 -11.35 8.45 9.42
N GLU A 130 -11.80 7.50 8.61
CA GLU A 130 -13.21 7.12 8.56
C GLU A 130 -13.71 6.50 9.88
N LEU A 131 -12.86 5.74 10.55
CA LEU A 131 -13.21 5.10 11.82
C LEU A 131 -13.15 6.06 13.01
N GLY A 132 -12.49 7.18 12.87
CA GLY A 132 -12.32 8.19 13.92
C GLY A 132 -10.96 8.17 14.52
#